data_eaad7073a5505a210edb000c3e4e74a4
#
_entry.id   eaad7073a5505a210edb000c3e4e74a4
#
_cell.length_a   1.000
_cell.length_b   1.000
_cell.length_c   1.000
_cell.angle_alpha   90.00
_cell.angle_beta   90.00
_cell.angle_gamma   90.00
#
_symmetry.space_group_name_H-M   'P 1'
#
loop_
_entity.id
_entity.type
_entity.pdbx_description
1 polymer ?
#
loop_
_entity_poly.entity_id
_entity_poly.type
_entity_poly.pdbx_seq_one_letter_code
_entity_poly.pdbx_strand_id
1 'polypeptide(L)'
;MKKVGKVLVVDDNAGIRSALKILLPMRFEAVEILPSPAQLISTVNAFQPDVILLDMNFNTDINTGNEGLFWLSELRNNNPNQKVVLFTAYADISLAVEGMKRGAFDFIVKPWENEKLLATLERAVTENRNDSRQSNEYATGPTGMYWGTSQAMAEIKKTIEKIGPTDATVLITGENGTGKDLLAREIHNHSERRNGPMVSVDAGAIPETLFESELFGHVKGAFTDAYADKAGKVELAEGGTLFLDEIGNIPLHLQAKLLRVLQNRTITRVGDTKPRNVNIRLVCATNMDLRQKVQEGTFREDLFYRINTMSIHLPALRERPEDIVPLAEIFIKRFDEKYHREVEGIDPEAKAALKDCHWSGNIRELQNCIEKAVILAEGSNLTENELQLPSEALVEGSETSVATLEEVEEKAIRTAVEKYSGNMSLVAKALNVSRPTLYSKLKKYGI
;
A
#
# COMPACT_ATOMS: atom_id res chain seq x y z
N MET A 1 1.22 36.81 -18.26
CA MET A 1 1.46 35.40 -17.91
C MET A 1 0.14 34.78 -17.49
N LYS A 2 -0.14 33.53 -17.90
CA LYS A 2 -1.36 32.82 -17.51
C LYS A 2 -1.18 32.36 -16.05
N LYS A 3 -2.10 32.73 -15.15
CA LYS A 3 -2.08 32.31 -13.76
C LYS A 3 -2.37 30.80 -13.68
N VAL A 4 -1.73 30.10 -12.75
CA VAL A 4 -1.87 28.66 -12.61
C VAL A 4 -2.15 28.27 -11.17
N GLY A 5 -3.16 27.45 -10.95
CA GLY A 5 -3.40 26.73 -9.71
C GLY A 5 -3.84 27.52 -8.49
N LYS A 6 -4.21 26.77 -7.47
CA LYS A 6 -4.65 27.24 -6.16
C LYS A 6 -3.61 26.94 -5.11
N VAL A 7 -3.22 27.92 -4.32
CA VAL A 7 -2.20 27.78 -3.26
C VAL A 7 -2.84 28.03 -1.91
N LEU A 8 -2.64 27.11 -0.97
CA LEU A 8 -2.95 27.32 0.44
C LEU A 8 -1.66 27.55 1.21
N VAL A 9 -1.61 28.63 1.97
CA VAL A 9 -0.47 28.97 2.85
C VAL A 9 -0.90 28.82 4.29
N VAL A 10 -0.05 28.17 5.11
CA VAL A 10 -0.25 28.06 6.56
C VAL A 10 1.03 28.51 7.25
N ASP A 11 0.98 29.67 7.89
CA ASP A 11 2.13 30.31 8.56
C ASP A 11 1.62 31.22 9.67
N ASP A 12 2.19 31.15 10.85
CA ASP A 12 1.76 31.95 12.02
C ASP A 12 2.31 33.40 12.01
N ASN A 13 3.35 33.65 11.21
CA ASN A 13 3.98 34.95 11.12
C ASN A 13 3.19 35.93 10.24
N ALA A 14 2.67 36.98 10.83
CA ALA A 14 1.86 37.98 10.13
C ALA A 14 2.62 38.71 9.00
N GLY A 15 3.92 38.96 9.16
CA GLY A 15 4.77 39.60 8.15
C GLY A 15 4.93 38.71 6.90
N ILE A 16 5.18 37.42 7.12
CA ILE A 16 5.30 36.42 6.05
C ILE A 16 3.95 36.30 5.30
N ARG A 17 2.85 36.14 6.01
CA ARG A 17 1.51 36.08 5.40
C ARG A 17 1.22 37.31 4.55
N SER A 18 1.55 38.52 5.04
CA SER A 18 1.37 39.77 4.30
C SER A 18 2.20 39.81 3.02
N ALA A 19 3.45 39.39 3.06
CA ALA A 19 4.34 39.33 1.90
C ALA A 19 3.82 38.32 0.86
N LEU A 20 3.42 37.13 1.29
CA LEU A 20 2.90 36.10 0.40
C LEU A 20 1.54 36.45 -0.19
N LYS A 21 0.70 37.17 0.55
CA LYS A 21 -0.60 37.69 0.07
C LYS A 21 -0.45 38.67 -1.11
N ILE A 22 0.69 39.36 -1.21
CA ILE A 22 1.00 40.27 -2.32
C ILE A 22 1.69 39.50 -3.46
N LEU A 23 2.62 38.61 -3.13
CA LEU A 23 3.46 37.92 -4.10
C LEU A 23 2.72 36.83 -4.89
N LEU A 24 2.01 35.93 -4.20
CA LEU A 24 1.43 34.73 -4.82
C LEU A 24 0.31 35.02 -5.84
N PRO A 25 -0.60 36.00 -5.63
CA PRO A 25 -1.64 36.31 -6.62
C PRO A 25 -1.11 36.86 -7.96
N MET A 26 0.18 37.18 -8.05
CA MET A 26 0.82 37.56 -9.32
C MET A 26 0.95 36.35 -10.29
N ARG A 27 1.04 35.15 -9.76
CA ARG A 27 1.30 33.91 -10.52
C ARG A 27 0.20 32.87 -10.39
N PHE A 28 -0.56 32.85 -9.29
CA PHE A 28 -1.55 31.81 -8.99
C PHE A 28 -2.98 32.34 -9.15
N GLU A 29 -3.91 31.41 -9.48
CA GLU A 29 -5.33 31.71 -9.76
C GLU A 29 -6.07 32.11 -8.47
N ALA A 30 -5.83 31.39 -7.39
CA ALA A 30 -6.41 31.65 -6.08
C ALA A 30 -5.41 31.34 -4.97
N VAL A 31 -5.42 32.15 -3.93
CA VAL A 31 -4.53 32.01 -2.77
C VAL A 31 -5.37 32.16 -1.50
N GLU A 32 -5.29 31.16 -0.63
CA GLU A 32 -5.88 31.19 0.71
C GLU A 32 -4.78 31.13 1.76
N ILE A 33 -4.92 31.84 2.87
CA ILE A 33 -3.88 31.97 3.88
C ILE A 33 -4.47 31.76 5.26
N LEU A 34 -3.93 30.79 5.99
CA LEU A 34 -4.30 30.47 7.36
C LEU A 34 -3.22 30.91 8.35
N PRO A 35 -3.60 31.51 9.49
CA PRO A 35 -2.67 31.88 10.54
C PRO A 35 -2.26 30.72 11.45
N SER A 36 -2.96 29.60 11.36
CA SER A 36 -2.68 28.39 12.15
C SER A 36 -3.23 27.16 11.44
N PRO A 37 -2.73 25.95 11.75
CA PRO A 37 -3.22 24.72 11.13
C PRO A 37 -4.54 24.21 11.69
N ALA A 38 -5.18 24.87 12.64
CA ALA A 38 -6.41 24.42 13.29
C ALA A 38 -7.58 24.17 12.30
N GLN A 39 -7.62 24.92 11.20
CA GLN A 39 -8.62 24.79 10.14
C GLN A 39 -8.06 24.18 8.85
N LEU A 40 -6.84 23.65 8.88
CA LEU A 40 -6.13 23.17 7.70
C LEU A 40 -6.94 22.12 6.92
N ILE A 41 -7.36 21.05 7.56
CA ILE A 41 -8.08 19.94 6.90
C ILE A 41 -9.44 20.42 6.34
N SER A 42 -10.21 21.22 7.09
CA SER A 42 -11.49 21.74 6.61
C SER A 42 -11.31 22.68 5.42
N THR A 43 -10.27 23.52 5.44
CA THR A 43 -9.94 24.43 4.34
C THR A 43 -9.45 23.68 3.11
N VAL A 44 -8.61 22.66 3.27
CA VAL A 44 -8.17 21.79 2.15
C VAL A 44 -9.37 21.15 1.47
N ASN A 45 -10.33 20.64 2.23
CA ASN A 45 -11.54 20.00 1.67
C ASN A 45 -12.46 21.01 0.95
N ALA A 46 -12.57 22.25 1.44
CA ALA A 46 -13.42 23.27 0.84
C ALA A 46 -12.74 23.99 -0.34
N PHE A 47 -11.50 24.40 -0.19
CA PHE A 47 -10.75 25.18 -1.17
C PHE A 47 -10.13 24.33 -2.29
N GLN A 48 -9.80 23.05 -2.01
CA GLN A 48 -9.14 22.11 -2.94
C GLN A 48 -7.87 22.73 -3.54
N PRO A 49 -6.82 22.98 -2.73
CA PRO A 49 -5.58 23.60 -3.21
C PRO A 49 -4.77 22.61 -4.07
N ASP A 50 -4.14 23.11 -5.14
CA ASP A 50 -3.19 22.33 -5.93
C ASP A 50 -1.87 22.10 -5.17
N VAL A 51 -1.46 23.06 -4.32
CA VAL A 51 -0.27 22.96 -3.46
C VAL A 51 -0.50 23.66 -2.12
N ILE A 52 0.10 23.11 -1.07
CA ILE A 52 0.09 23.68 0.27
C ILE A 52 1.50 24.11 0.64
N LEU A 53 1.69 25.39 1.02
CA LEU A 53 2.91 25.87 1.64
C LEU A 53 2.72 25.84 3.16
N LEU A 54 3.43 24.96 3.85
CA LEU A 54 3.21 24.64 5.27
C LEU A 54 4.42 25.04 6.11
N ASP A 55 4.22 25.92 7.08
CA ASP A 55 5.27 26.23 8.06
C ASP A 55 5.60 25.01 8.92
N MET A 56 6.85 24.88 9.29
CA MET A 56 7.34 23.81 10.16
C MET A 56 7.08 24.08 11.64
N ASN A 57 6.98 25.33 12.06
CA ASN A 57 6.81 25.75 13.44
C ASN A 57 5.67 26.77 13.59
N PHE A 58 4.70 26.51 14.44
CA PHE A 58 3.52 27.36 14.70
C PHE A 58 3.52 27.99 16.09
N ASN A 59 4.49 27.68 16.97
CA ASN A 59 4.60 28.23 18.31
C ASN A 59 6.00 28.80 18.54
N THR A 60 6.05 30.10 18.85
CA THR A 60 7.31 30.85 19.07
C THR A 60 8.11 30.40 20.30
N ASP A 61 7.52 29.64 21.22
CA ASP A 61 8.16 29.27 22.50
C ASP A 61 8.83 27.89 22.53
N ILE A 62 8.59 27.00 21.55
CA ILE A 62 9.20 25.67 21.47
C ILE A 62 9.50 25.32 20.00
N ASN A 63 10.69 25.67 19.53
CA ASN A 63 11.21 25.32 18.18
C ASN A 63 11.53 23.82 18.07
N THR A 64 10.53 22.93 18.01
CA THR A 64 10.77 21.48 17.83
C THR A 64 10.58 21.00 16.39
N GLY A 65 9.98 21.82 15.51
CA GLY A 65 9.67 21.44 14.10
C GLY A 65 8.72 20.24 13.94
N ASN A 66 8.30 19.63 15.04
CA ASN A 66 7.46 18.43 15.04
C ASN A 66 6.02 18.72 14.60
N GLU A 67 5.54 19.97 14.75
CA GLU A 67 4.19 20.35 14.38
C GLU A 67 3.99 20.31 12.86
N GLY A 68 4.93 20.86 12.08
CA GLY A 68 4.87 20.79 10.62
C GLY A 68 4.92 19.35 10.10
N LEU A 69 5.75 18.48 10.70
CA LEU A 69 5.83 17.06 10.36
C LEU A 69 4.52 16.31 10.72
N PHE A 70 3.90 16.66 11.84
CA PHE A 70 2.59 16.12 12.22
C PHE A 70 1.53 16.47 11.17
N TRP A 71 1.40 17.76 10.82
CA TRP A 71 0.42 18.20 9.84
C TRP A 71 0.70 17.68 8.43
N LEU A 72 1.96 17.53 8.04
CA LEU A 72 2.33 16.85 6.81
C LEU A 72 1.79 15.42 6.79
N SER A 73 1.98 14.68 7.89
CA SER A 73 1.47 13.31 8.00
C SER A 73 -0.06 13.26 7.94
N GLU A 74 -0.74 14.18 8.61
CA GLU A 74 -2.21 14.29 8.56
C GLU A 74 -2.72 14.62 7.15
N LEU A 75 -2.08 15.55 6.44
CA LEU A 75 -2.43 15.88 5.06
C LEU A 75 -2.23 14.68 4.12
N ARG A 76 -1.13 13.94 4.29
CA ARG A 76 -0.82 12.75 3.49
C ARG A 76 -1.77 11.58 3.79
N ASN A 77 -2.20 11.42 5.04
CA ASN A 77 -3.20 10.42 5.41
C ASN A 77 -4.57 10.71 4.80
N ASN A 78 -4.96 12.01 4.71
CA ASN A 78 -6.23 12.41 4.10
C ASN A 78 -6.17 12.41 2.56
N ASN A 79 -5.06 12.83 1.97
CA ASN A 79 -4.85 12.84 0.54
C ASN A 79 -3.38 12.53 0.22
N PRO A 80 -3.04 11.27 -0.11
CA PRO A 80 -1.66 10.85 -0.42
C PRO A 80 -1.02 11.61 -1.59
N ASN A 81 -1.81 12.17 -2.51
CA ASN A 81 -1.33 12.91 -3.67
C ASN A 81 -1.19 14.41 -3.43
N GLN A 82 -1.63 14.93 -2.26
CA GLN A 82 -1.55 16.37 -1.97
C GLN A 82 -0.09 16.84 -1.99
N LYS A 83 0.22 17.81 -2.86
CA LYS A 83 1.56 18.40 -2.89
C LYS A 83 1.71 19.37 -1.72
N VAL A 84 2.71 19.11 -0.86
CA VAL A 84 3.03 19.93 0.31
C VAL A 84 4.47 20.40 0.19
N VAL A 85 4.69 21.71 0.19
CA VAL A 85 6.02 22.34 0.25
C VAL A 85 6.22 22.83 1.68
N LEU A 86 7.29 22.40 2.32
CA LEU A 86 7.60 22.80 3.69
C LEU A 86 8.31 24.17 3.70
N PHE A 87 7.96 25.02 4.67
CA PHE A 87 8.53 26.34 4.83
C PHE A 87 9.27 26.39 6.17
N THR A 88 10.60 26.46 6.16
CA THR A 88 11.44 26.22 7.33
C THR A 88 12.46 27.31 7.57
N ALA A 89 12.86 27.53 8.82
CA ALA A 89 13.98 28.38 9.16
C ALA A 89 15.34 27.68 8.88
N TYR A 90 16.41 28.43 8.71
CA TYR A 90 17.74 27.91 8.38
C TYR A 90 18.29 26.92 9.40
N ALA A 91 17.85 27.00 10.66
CA ALA A 91 18.27 26.09 11.74
C ALA A 91 17.62 24.69 11.66
N ASP A 92 16.56 24.50 10.86
CA ASP A 92 15.71 23.31 10.88
C ASP A 92 15.86 22.45 9.61
N ILE A 93 16.98 22.53 8.89
CA ILE A 93 17.23 21.78 7.64
C ILE A 93 17.14 20.26 7.87
N SER A 94 17.56 19.76 9.03
CA SER A 94 17.43 18.35 9.38
C SER A 94 15.98 17.87 9.43
N LEU A 95 15.08 18.72 9.90
CA LEU A 95 13.63 18.48 9.92
C LEU A 95 12.99 18.56 8.52
N ALA A 96 13.51 19.46 7.66
CA ALA A 96 13.09 19.51 6.26
C ALA A 96 13.45 18.21 5.52
N VAL A 97 14.65 17.65 5.76
CA VAL A 97 15.06 16.34 5.21
C VAL A 97 14.15 15.21 5.71
N GLU A 98 13.78 15.24 6.99
CA GLU A 98 12.80 14.27 7.53
C GLU A 98 11.42 14.45 6.90
N GLY A 99 10.97 15.68 6.66
CA GLY A 99 9.73 15.97 5.94
C GLY A 99 9.75 15.41 4.51
N MET A 100 10.86 15.52 3.78
CA MET A 100 11.04 14.92 2.47
C MET A 100 10.89 13.39 2.51
N LYS A 101 11.47 12.71 3.50
CA LYS A 101 11.30 11.26 3.71
C LYS A 101 9.84 10.88 4.00
N ARG A 102 9.08 11.77 4.64
CA ARG A 102 7.64 11.59 4.92
C ARG A 102 6.74 12.00 3.75
N GLY A 103 7.32 12.37 2.61
CA GLY A 103 6.62 12.62 1.36
C GLY A 103 6.21 14.07 1.13
N ALA A 104 6.89 15.06 1.72
CA ALA A 104 6.80 16.43 1.26
C ALA A 104 7.30 16.53 -0.19
N PHE A 105 6.70 17.42 -0.97
CA PHE A 105 7.09 17.64 -2.36
C PHE A 105 8.45 18.34 -2.47
N ASP A 106 8.67 19.36 -1.65
CA ASP A 106 9.92 20.13 -1.58
C ASP A 106 9.96 20.93 -0.27
N PHE A 107 11.06 21.67 -0.03
CA PHE A 107 11.13 22.61 1.06
C PHE A 107 11.77 23.94 0.64
N ILE A 108 11.44 25.02 1.33
CA ILE A 108 11.96 26.37 1.11
C ILE A 108 12.45 26.92 2.45
N VAL A 109 13.66 27.49 2.43
CA VAL A 109 14.28 28.06 3.64
C VAL A 109 13.92 29.54 3.77
N LYS A 110 13.58 29.96 4.98
CA LYS A 110 13.35 31.38 5.35
C LYS A 110 14.69 32.03 5.75
N PRO A 111 15.05 33.24 5.25
CA PRO A 111 14.35 34.03 4.24
C PRO A 111 14.50 33.44 2.83
N TRP A 112 13.51 33.64 1.98
CA TRP A 112 13.42 33.05 0.64
C TRP A 112 13.71 34.06 -0.48
N GLU A 113 14.06 33.51 -1.65
CA GLU A 113 14.11 34.24 -2.91
C GLU A 113 12.76 34.08 -3.63
N ASN A 114 12.16 35.22 -4.04
CA ASN A 114 10.83 35.21 -4.63
C ASN A 114 10.71 34.32 -5.89
N GLU A 115 11.70 34.36 -6.78
CA GLU A 115 11.70 33.54 -7.99
C GLU A 115 11.76 32.06 -7.66
N LYS A 116 12.59 31.64 -6.72
CA LYS A 116 12.74 30.26 -6.28
C LYS A 116 11.45 29.74 -5.63
N LEU A 117 10.83 30.54 -4.76
CA LEU A 117 9.53 30.20 -4.15
C LEU A 117 8.46 29.97 -5.22
N LEU A 118 8.31 30.93 -6.14
CA LEU A 118 7.31 30.86 -7.20
C LEU A 118 7.55 29.65 -8.12
N ALA A 119 8.80 29.42 -8.53
CA ALA A 119 9.15 28.27 -9.40
C ALA A 119 8.85 26.93 -8.72
N THR A 120 9.17 26.78 -7.42
CA THR A 120 8.88 25.55 -6.66
C THR A 120 7.38 25.30 -6.55
N LEU A 121 6.60 26.31 -6.25
CA LEU A 121 5.13 26.18 -6.16
C LEU A 121 4.48 25.95 -7.55
N GLU A 122 4.97 26.62 -8.62
CA GLU A 122 4.50 26.36 -9.99
C GLU A 122 4.79 24.92 -10.45
N ARG A 123 5.97 24.39 -10.12
CA ARG A 123 6.32 22.97 -10.36
C ARG A 123 5.37 22.04 -9.63
N ALA A 124 5.12 22.26 -8.34
CA ALA A 124 4.20 21.46 -7.55
C ALA A 124 2.76 21.48 -8.13
N VAL A 125 2.26 22.64 -8.56
CA VAL A 125 0.96 22.78 -9.22
C VAL A 125 0.91 22.04 -10.55
N THR A 126 1.97 22.15 -11.36
CA THR A 126 2.04 21.53 -12.68
C THR A 126 2.05 20.01 -12.56
N GLU A 127 2.83 19.47 -11.65
CA GLU A 127 2.88 18.02 -11.38
C GLU A 127 1.55 17.52 -10.80
N ASN A 128 0.93 18.25 -9.88
CA ASN A 128 -0.38 17.87 -9.34
C ASN A 128 -1.46 17.84 -10.43
N ARG A 129 -1.44 18.80 -11.37
CA ARG A 129 -2.39 18.84 -12.48
C ARG A 129 -2.10 17.80 -13.55
N ASN A 130 -0.85 17.44 -13.76
CA ASN A 130 -0.47 16.34 -14.66
C ASN A 130 -0.90 14.99 -14.07
N ASP A 131 -0.64 14.76 -12.79
CA ASP A 131 -1.15 13.58 -12.06
C ASP A 131 -2.68 13.47 -12.19
N SER A 132 -3.41 14.61 -12.16
CA SER A 132 -4.87 14.65 -12.29
C SER A 132 -5.38 14.50 -13.74
N ARG A 133 -4.59 14.87 -14.77
CA ARG A 133 -4.96 14.74 -16.19
C ARG A 133 -4.66 13.36 -16.77
N GLN A 134 -3.57 12.74 -16.34
CA GLN A 134 -3.18 11.40 -16.80
C GLN A 134 -4.05 10.29 -16.23
N SER A 135 -4.71 10.52 -15.07
CA SER A 135 -5.70 9.58 -14.52
C SER A 135 -6.95 9.41 -15.40
N ASN A 136 -7.17 10.23 -16.42
CA ASN A 136 -8.36 10.19 -17.28
C ASN A 136 -8.21 9.38 -18.58
N GLU A 137 -7.01 8.96 -18.99
CA GLU A 137 -6.83 8.17 -20.23
C GLU A 137 -6.85 6.65 -20.04
N TYR A 138 -6.58 6.18 -18.84
CA TYR A 138 -6.81 4.77 -18.47
C TYR A 138 -7.87 4.74 -17.38
N ALA A 139 -8.93 3.98 -17.59
CA ALA A 139 -10.08 3.84 -16.68
C ALA A 139 -9.69 3.19 -15.32
N THR A 140 -8.79 3.85 -14.60
CA THR A 140 -8.61 3.65 -13.18
C THR A 140 -9.68 4.45 -12.47
N GLY A 141 -10.52 3.81 -11.64
CA GLY A 141 -11.51 4.49 -10.80
C GLY A 141 -10.86 5.52 -9.85
N PRO A 142 -11.65 6.28 -9.10
CA PRO A 142 -11.17 7.32 -8.18
C PRO A 142 -10.10 6.86 -7.17
N THR A 143 -9.93 5.56 -7.00
CA THR A 143 -8.97 4.92 -6.10
C THR A 143 -7.67 4.50 -6.79
N GLY A 144 -7.54 4.70 -8.10
CA GLY A 144 -6.40 4.16 -8.87
C GLY A 144 -6.51 2.66 -9.15
N MET A 145 -7.67 2.01 -8.90
CA MET A 145 -7.89 0.63 -9.23
C MET A 145 -8.09 0.44 -10.73
N TYR A 146 -7.27 -0.40 -11.34
CA TYR A 146 -7.48 -0.86 -12.72
C TYR A 146 -8.50 -2.00 -12.73
N TRP A 147 -9.64 -1.78 -13.39
CA TRP A 147 -10.72 -2.76 -13.44
C TRP A 147 -10.53 -3.87 -14.46
N GLY A 148 -9.58 -3.69 -15.38
CA GLY A 148 -9.30 -4.67 -16.40
C GLY A 148 -10.41 -4.86 -17.43
N THR A 149 -10.19 -5.84 -18.30
CA THR A 149 -11.15 -6.29 -19.32
C THR A 149 -11.67 -7.69 -19.07
N SER A 150 -11.15 -8.38 -18.05
CA SER A 150 -11.55 -9.73 -17.70
C SER A 150 -12.99 -9.79 -17.18
N GLN A 151 -13.70 -10.88 -17.52
CA GLN A 151 -15.08 -11.08 -17.11
C GLN A 151 -15.19 -11.13 -15.57
N ALA A 152 -14.24 -11.74 -14.88
CA ALA A 152 -14.23 -11.84 -13.43
C ALA A 152 -14.20 -10.45 -12.78
N MET A 153 -13.37 -9.53 -13.28
CA MET A 153 -13.31 -8.15 -12.75
C MET A 153 -14.59 -7.35 -13.07
N ALA A 154 -15.20 -7.58 -14.23
CA ALA A 154 -16.48 -6.97 -14.59
C ALA A 154 -17.63 -7.42 -13.66
N GLU A 155 -17.64 -8.69 -13.24
CA GLU A 155 -18.62 -9.23 -12.29
C GLU A 155 -18.41 -8.67 -10.89
N ILE A 156 -17.16 -8.54 -10.44
CA ILE A 156 -16.80 -7.89 -9.17
C ILE A 156 -17.29 -6.44 -9.17
N LYS A 157 -17.05 -5.69 -10.24
CA LYS A 157 -17.49 -4.30 -10.38
C LYS A 157 -19.00 -4.18 -10.23
N LYS A 158 -19.78 -5.02 -10.93
CA LYS A 158 -21.25 -5.07 -10.80
C LYS A 158 -21.69 -5.42 -9.39
N THR A 159 -20.94 -6.28 -8.71
CA THR A 159 -21.24 -6.65 -7.33
C THR A 159 -21.04 -5.45 -6.40
N ILE A 160 -19.94 -4.70 -6.57
CA ILE A 160 -19.67 -3.49 -5.77
C ILE A 160 -20.74 -2.43 -5.98
N GLU A 161 -21.19 -2.21 -7.20
CA GLU A 161 -22.29 -1.27 -7.50
C GLU A 161 -23.56 -1.59 -6.71
N LYS A 162 -23.84 -2.89 -6.46
CA LYS A 162 -25.00 -3.33 -5.68
C LYS A 162 -24.80 -3.24 -4.18
N ILE A 163 -23.62 -3.66 -3.67
CA ILE A 163 -23.34 -3.72 -2.24
C ILE A 163 -22.81 -2.40 -1.67
N GLY A 164 -22.22 -1.57 -2.53
CA GLY A 164 -21.64 -0.27 -2.14
C GLY A 164 -22.60 0.56 -1.29
N PRO A 165 -23.82 0.85 -1.75
CA PRO A 165 -24.80 1.67 -1.02
C PRO A 165 -25.29 1.06 0.30
N THR A 166 -24.95 -0.19 0.61
CA THR A 166 -25.41 -0.87 1.83
C THR A 166 -24.39 -0.78 2.96
N ASP A 167 -24.83 -0.99 4.20
CA ASP A 167 -23.97 -1.12 5.39
C ASP A 167 -23.53 -2.58 5.65
N ALA A 168 -23.74 -3.48 4.67
CA ALA A 168 -23.34 -4.87 4.81
C ALA A 168 -21.83 -5.00 5.03
N THR A 169 -21.44 -5.91 5.92
CA THR A 169 -20.04 -6.31 6.09
C THR A 169 -19.58 -7.07 4.84
N VAL A 170 -18.40 -6.72 4.34
CA VAL A 170 -17.81 -7.36 3.15
C VAL A 170 -16.51 -8.05 3.54
N LEU A 171 -16.39 -9.32 3.15
CA LEU A 171 -15.16 -10.10 3.25
C LEU A 171 -14.54 -10.24 1.87
N ILE A 172 -13.34 -9.70 1.69
CA ILE A 172 -12.55 -9.83 0.47
C ILE A 172 -11.56 -10.97 0.66
N THR A 173 -11.63 -11.98 -0.18
CA THR A 173 -10.67 -13.08 -0.20
C THR A 173 -9.82 -13.03 -1.47
N GLY A 174 -8.61 -13.55 -1.42
CA GLY A 174 -7.70 -13.60 -2.57
C GLY A 174 -6.25 -13.61 -2.13
N GLU A 175 -5.37 -14.01 -3.04
CA GLU A 175 -3.94 -14.10 -2.78
C GLU A 175 -3.31 -12.75 -2.43
N ASN A 176 -2.08 -12.81 -1.89
CA ASN A 176 -1.31 -11.60 -1.62
C ASN A 176 -0.97 -10.88 -2.92
N GLY A 177 -1.03 -9.53 -2.89
CA GLY A 177 -0.69 -8.71 -4.05
C GLY A 177 -1.74 -8.62 -5.16
N THR A 178 -2.96 -9.16 -4.96
CA THR A 178 -4.07 -9.07 -5.93
C THR A 178 -4.76 -7.69 -5.97
N GLY A 179 -4.57 -6.84 -4.92
CA GLY A 179 -5.16 -5.50 -4.82
C GLY A 179 -6.40 -5.43 -3.91
N LYS A 180 -6.46 -6.26 -2.86
CA LYS A 180 -7.58 -6.29 -1.89
C LYS A 180 -7.82 -4.93 -1.21
N ASP A 181 -6.76 -4.18 -0.93
CA ASP A 181 -6.81 -2.84 -0.35
C ASP A 181 -7.45 -1.81 -1.29
N LEU A 182 -7.13 -1.86 -2.59
CA LEU A 182 -7.77 -1.02 -3.60
C LEU A 182 -9.25 -1.35 -3.74
N LEU A 183 -9.60 -2.64 -3.73
CA LEU A 183 -10.99 -3.09 -3.77
C LEU A 183 -11.78 -2.60 -2.54
N ALA A 184 -11.18 -2.63 -1.36
CA ALA A 184 -11.80 -2.09 -0.14
C ALA A 184 -12.06 -0.59 -0.25
N ARG A 185 -11.14 0.18 -0.85
CA ARG A 185 -11.33 1.62 -1.13
C ARG A 185 -12.46 1.85 -2.13
N GLU A 186 -12.56 1.04 -3.18
CA GLU A 186 -13.68 1.11 -4.13
C GLU A 186 -15.03 0.86 -3.44
N ILE A 187 -15.11 -0.14 -2.55
CA ILE A 187 -16.33 -0.41 -1.76
C ILE A 187 -16.69 0.79 -0.88
N HIS A 188 -15.70 1.43 -0.25
CA HIS A 188 -15.93 2.63 0.56
C HIS A 188 -16.45 3.79 -0.31
N ASN A 189 -15.83 4.05 -1.47
CA ASN A 189 -16.19 5.16 -2.35
C ASN A 189 -17.57 5.00 -2.99
N HIS A 190 -18.04 3.76 -3.17
CA HIS A 190 -19.39 3.48 -3.65
C HIS A 190 -20.44 3.44 -2.52
N SER A 191 -20.03 3.72 -1.27
CA SER A 191 -20.93 3.68 -0.12
C SER A 191 -21.54 5.05 0.20
N GLU A 192 -22.62 5.04 0.99
CA GLU A 192 -23.19 6.26 1.57
C GLU A 192 -22.21 6.94 2.54
N ARG A 193 -21.19 6.21 3.02
CA ARG A 193 -20.14 6.67 3.92
C ARG A 193 -18.88 7.20 3.22
N ARG A 194 -18.92 7.38 1.91
CA ARG A 194 -17.78 7.83 1.07
C ARG A 194 -17.13 9.14 1.52
N ASN A 195 -17.89 10.01 2.20
CA ASN A 195 -17.42 11.28 2.74
C ASN A 195 -16.92 11.14 4.21
N GLY A 196 -17.08 9.98 4.82
CA GLY A 196 -16.57 9.67 6.15
C GLY A 196 -15.14 9.12 6.11
N PRO A 197 -14.53 8.90 7.26
CA PRO A 197 -13.18 8.35 7.32
C PRO A 197 -13.13 6.90 6.83
N MET A 198 -12.08 6.54 6.08
CA MET A 198 -11.69 5.16 5.85
C MET A 198 -10.43 4.86 6.66
N VAL A 199 -10.56 4.07 7.70
CA VAL A 199 -9.45 3.71 8.58
C VAL A 199 -9.01 2.29 8.27
N SER A 200 -7.77 2.13 7.79
CA SER A 200 -7.17 0.83 7.47
C SER A 200 -6.31 0.34 8.62
N VAL A 201 -6.40 -0.95 8.89
CA VAL A 201 -5.61 -1.67 9.90
C VAL A 201 -5.10 -2.95 9.26
N ASP A 202 -3.80 -3.10 9.17
CA ASP A 202 -3.15 -4.36 8.78
C ASP A 202 -2.91 -5.19 10.05
N ALA A 203 -3.67 -6.27 10.21
CA ALA A 203 -3.57 -7.16 11.37
C ALA A 203 -2.25 -7.94 11.41
N GLY A 204 -1.58 -8.11 10.27
CA GLY A 204 -0.28 -8.78 10.21
C GLY A 204 0.89 -7.88 10.62
N ALA A 205 0.72 -6.55 10.53
CA ALA A 205 1.79 -5.60 10.83
C ALA A 205 1.84 -5.14 12.29
N ILE A 206 0.78 -5.35 13.07
CA ILE A 206 0.70 -4.89 14.46
C ILE A 206 1.16 -6.00 15.42
N PRO A 207 2.17 -5.76 16.28
CA PRO A 207 2.54 -6.70 17.34
C PRO A 207 1.36 -7.07 18.23
N GLU A 208 1.21 -8.34 18.58
CA GLU A 208 0.08 -8.85 19.37
C GLU A 208 -0.14 -8.07 20.67
N THR A 209 0.94 -7.68 21.35
CA THR A 209 0.90 -6.91 22.61
C THR A 209 0.30 -5.51 22.47
N LEU A 210 0.37 -4.91 21.28
CA LEU A 210 -0.15 -3.56 21.01
C LEU A 210 -1.48 -3.59 20.28
N PHE A 211 -1.88 -4.75 19.75
CA PHE A 211 -3.02 -4.89 18.87
C PHE A 211 -4.32 -4.39 19.53
N GLU A 212 -4.55 -4.78 20.77
CA GLU A 212 -5.73 -4.39 21.52
C GLU A 212 -5.82 -2.88 21.71
N SER A 213 -4.72 -2.27 22.12
CA SER A 213 -4.61 -0.83 22.34
C SER A 213 -4.73 -0.04 21.03
N GLU A 214 -4.15 -0.51 19.92
CA GLU A 214 -4.28 0.15 18.62
C GLU A 214 -5.71 0.06 18.09
N LEU A 215 -6.36 -1.10 18.19
CA LEU A 215 -7.69 -1.30 17.63
C LEU A 215 -8.79 -0.64 18.45
N PHE A 216 -8.75 -0.81 19.78
CA PHE A 216 -9.83 -0.35 20.69
C PHE A 216 -9.48 0.91 21.50
N GLY A 217 -8.22 1.35 21.49
CA GLY A 217 -7.75 2.48 22.28
C GLY A 217 -7.46 2.11 23.75
N HIS A 218 -6.88 3.03 24.48
CA HIS A 218 -6.59 2.88 25.90
C HIS A 218 -6.81 4.19 26.67
N VAL A 219 -7.00 4.07 27.99
CA VAL A 219 -6.97 5.21 28.89
C VAL A 219 -5.61 5.31 29.56
N LYS A 220 -5.27 6.49 30.03
CA LYS A 220 -4.06 6.74 30.81
C LYS A 220 -3.95 5.75 31.97
N GLY A 221 -2.77 5.11 32.11
CA GLY A 221 -2.50 4.14 33.18
C GLY A 221 -2.99 2.72 32.90
N ALA A 222 -3.54 2.42 31.71
CA ALA A 222 -4.00 1.08 31.34
C ALA A 222 -2.87 0.03 31.31
N PHE A 223 -1.63 0.47 31.02
CA PHE A 223 -0.39 -0.31 31.08
C PHE A 223 0.80 0.63 31.31
N THR A 224 1.99 0.08 31.51
CA THR A 224 3.21 0.82 31.97
C THR A 224 3.52 2.06 31.14
N ASP A 225 3.32 2.02 29.80
CA ASP A 225 3.62 3.11 28.87
C ASP A 225 2.40 3.91 28.43
N ALA A 226 1.25 3.72 29.07
CA ALA A 226 0.02 4.46 28.78
C ALA A 226 0.01 5.84 29.48
N TYR A 227 0.81 6.78 28.97
CA TYR A 227 0.95 8.12 29.57
C TYR A 227 -0.22 9.05 29.31
N ALA A 228 -1.03 8.79 28.29
CA ALA A 228 -2.21 9.58 27.89
C ALA A 228 -3.33 8.68 27.39
N ASP A 229 -4.55 9.22 27.32
CA ASP A 229 -5.67 8.57 26.62
C ASP A 229 -5.39 8.53 25.11
N LYS A 230 -5.66 7.38 24.45
CA LYS A 230 -5.54 7.22 23.02
C LYS A 230 -6.81 6.60 22.44
N ALA A 231 -7.40 7.26 21.43
CA ALA A 231 -8.51 6.68 20.67
C ALA A 231 -8.02 5.51 19.81
N GLY A 232 -8.81 4.43 19.74
CA GLY A 232 -8.52 3.28 18.91
C GLY A 232 -8.97 3.48 17.44
N LYS A 233 -8.47 2.62 16.56
CA LYS A 233 -8.83 2.66 15.13
C LYS A 233 -10.34 2.51 14.88
N VAL A 234 -11.04 1.75 15.73
CA VAL A 234 -12.51 1.61 15.67
C VAL A 234 -13.20 2.95 15.95
N GLU A 235 -12.73 3.72 16.96
CA GLU A 235 -13.27 5.06 17.25
C GLU A 235 -12.97 6.04 16.11
N LEU A 236 -11.76 5.98 15.55
CA LEU A 236 -11.34 6.84 14.43
C LEU A 236 -12.13 6.60 13.14
N ALA A 237 -12.73 5.41 13.00
CA ALA A 237 -13.58 5.05 11.88
C ALA A 237 -15.05 5.47 12.05
N GLU A 238 -15.40 6.21 13.12
CA GLU A 238 -16.77 6.64 13.41
C GLU A 238 -17.41 7.36 12.23
N GLY A 239 -18.63 6.97 11.87
CA GLY A 239 -19.35 7.49 10.71
C GLY A 239 -18.82 7.04 9.34
N GLY A 240 -17.75 6.27 9.31
CA GLY A 240 -17.05 5.84 8.12
C GLY A 240 -16.91 4.32 7.97
N THR A 241 -15.77 3.89 7.42
CA THR A 241 -15.45 2.48 7.16
C THR A 241 -14.18 2.08 7.89
N LEU A 242 -14.24 0.97 8.63
CA LEU A 242 -13.08 0.27 9.15
C LEU A 242 -12.68 -0.84 8.18
N PHE A 243 -11.47 -0.77 7.65
CA PHE A 243 -10.89 -1.83 6.83
C PHE A 243 -9.87 -2.63 7.64
N LEU A 244 -10.13 -3.93 7.83
CA LEU A 244 -9.23 -4.86 8.50
C LEU A 244 -8.57 -5.76 7.45
N ASP A 245 -7.33 -5.48 7.14
CA ASP A 245 -6.53 -6.36 6.26
C ASP A 245 -5.93 -7.50 7.08
N GLU A 246 -5.79 -8.66 6.44
CA GLU A 246 -5.30 -9.91 7.04
C GLU A 246 -6.05 -10.28 8.34
N ILE A 247 -7.40 -10.22 8.30
CA ILE A 247 -8.28 -10.52 9.46
C ILE A 247 -8.00 -11.89 10.09
N GLY A 248 -7.49 -12.85 9.31
CA GLY A 248 -7.11 -14.18 9.79
C GLY A 248 -5.95 -14.19 10.80
N ASN A 249 -5.22 -13.07 10.94
CA ASN A 249 -4.10 -12.91 11.86
C ASN A 249 -4.50 -12.31 13.21
N ILE A 250 -5.76 -11.91 13.40
CA ILE A 250 -6.22 -11.37 14.68
C ILE A 250 -6.16 -12.45 15.77
N PRO A 251 -5.50 -12.18 16.91
CA PRO A 251 -5.44 -13.13 18.04
C PRO A 251 -6.83 -13.55 18.53
N LEU A 252 -6.98 -14.83 18.86
CA LEU A 252 -8.28 -15.44 19.20
C LEU A 252 -9.05 -14.70 20.31
N HIS A 253 -8.35 -14.19 21.34
CA HIS A 253 -8.96 -13.43 22.43
C HIS A 253 -9.51 -12.07 21.98
N LEU A 254 -8.94 -11.45 20.96
CA LEU A 254 -9.41 -10.18 20.41
C LEU A 254 -10.55 -10.34 19.40
N GLN A 255 -10.66 -11.52 18.78
CA GLN A 255 -11.80 -11.85 17.92
C GLN A 255 -13.13 -11.77 18.70
N ALA A 256 -13.14 -12.18 19.99
CA ALA A 256 -14.32 -12.05 20.84
C ALA A 256 -14.69 -10.58 21.10
N LYS A 257 -13.69 -9.70 21.28
CA LYS A 257 -13.94 -8.25 21.45
C LYS A 257 -14.45 -7.63 20.16
N LEU A 258 -13.84 -7.97 19.01
CA LEU A 258 -14.31 -7.50 17.70
C LEU A 258 -15.76 -7.91 17.43
N LEU A 259 -16.11 -9.16 17.75
CA LEU A 259 -17.50 -9.63 17.63
C LEU A 259 -18.48 -8.79 18.45
N ARG A 260 -18.13 -8.47 19.70
CA ARG A 260 -18.97 -7.60 20.56
C ARG A 260 -19.17 -6.22 19.95
N VAL A 261 -18.11 -5.63 19.36
CA VAL A 261 -18.23 -4.34 18.64
C VAL A 261 -19.22 -4.43 17.49
N LEU A 262 -19.15 -5.50 16.71
CA LEU A 262 -20.04 -5.71 15.56
C LEU A 262 -21.49 -5.99 15.94
N GLN A 263 -21.72 -6.60 17.10
CA GLN A 263 -23.05 -6.93 17.60
C GLN A 263 -23.70 -5.75 18.33
N ASN A 264 -22.96 -5.15 19.27
CA ASN A 264 -23.49 -4.15 20.19
C ASN A 264 -23.29 -2.72 19.72
N ARG A 265 -22.48 -2.50 18.69
CA ARG A 265 -22.09 -1.16 18.21
C ARG A 265 -21.44 -0.32 19.33
N THR A 266 -20.72 -0.97 20.23
CA THR A 266 -20.02 -0.32 21.36
C THR A 266 -18.62 -0.86 21.51
N ILE A 267 -17.71 0.01 21.93
CA ILE A 267 -16.34 -0.37 22.33
C ILE A 267 -16.08 0.05 23.78
N THR A 268 -15.09 -0.59 24.38
CA THR A 268 -14.51 -0.18 25.67
C THR A 268 -13.00 -0.11 25.50
N ARG A 269 -12.40 1.03 25.84
CA ARG A 269 -10.93 1.20 25.79
C ARG A 269 -10.25 0.30 26.82
N VAL A 270 -9.01 -0.08 26.54
CA VAL A 270 -8.18 -0.83 27.49
C VAL A 270 -8.01 -0.01 28.76
N GLY A 271 -8.30 -0.63 29.93
CA GLY A 271 -8.25 0.05 31.23
C GLY A 271 -9.50 0.89 31.57
N ASP A 272 -10.48 1.03 30.66
CA ASP A 272 -11.75 1.74 30.92
C ASP A 272 -12.88 0.74 31.18
N THR A 273 -13.94 1.21 31.84
CA THR A 273 -15.20 0.47 32.05
C THR A 273 -16.36 1.07 31.27
N LYS A 274 -16.20 2.27 30.70
CA LYS A 274 -17.27 3.01 30.02
C LYS A 274 -17.41 2.54 28.57
N PRO A 275 -18.59 2.00 28.20
CA PRO A 275 -18.86 1.70 26.80
C PRO A 275 -19.04 3.01 25.99
N ARG A 276 -18.54 3.01 24.75
CA ARG A 276 -18.66 4.10 23.78
C ARG A 276 -19.38 3.57 22.55
N ASN A 277 -20.41 4.25 22.10
CA ASN A 277 -21.11 3.87 20.87
C ASN A 277 -20.21 4.12 19.67
N VAL A 278 -20.27 3.22 18.67
CA VAL A 278 -19.56 3.35 17.41
C VAL A 278 -20.46 2.94 16.25
N ASN A 279 -20.49 3.76 15.22
CA ASN A 279 -21.25 3.51 14.00
C ASN A 279 -20.29 3.40 12.81
N ILE A 280 -19.81 2.19 12.55
CA ILE A 280 -18.86 1.89 11.50
C ILE A 280 -19.43 0.88 10.51
N ARG A 281 -19.03 0.97 9.24
CA ARG A 281 -19.11 -0.12 8.27
C ARG A 281 -17.81 -0.92 8.33
N LEU A 282 -17.90 -2.26 8.31
CA LEU A 282 -16.71 -3.12 8.31
C LEU A 282 -16.47 -3.71 6.93
N VAL A 283 -15.24 -3.61 6.46
CA VAL A 283 -14.69 -4.35 5.32
C VAL A 283 -13.48 -5.13 5.81
N CYS A 284 -13.42 -6.42 5.51
CA CYS A 284 -12.30 -7.29 5.90
C CYS A 284 -11.62 -7.85 4.67
N ALA A 285 -10.33 -8.13 4.76
CA ALA A 285 -9.60 -8.86 3.73
C ALA A 285 -8.73 -9.96 4.34
N THR A 286 -8.50 -11.03 3.58
CA THR A 286 -7.58 -12.11 3.94
C THR A 286 -7.14 -12.92 2.72
N ASN A 287 -5.94 -13.49 2.80
CA ASN A 287 -5.45 -14.51 1.88
C ASN A 287 -5.66 -15.93 2.42
N MET A 288 -6.10 -16.08 3.67
CA MET A 288 -6.24 -17.36 4.37
C MET A 288 -7.63 -17.97 4.19
N ASP A 289 -7.70 -19.29 4.22
CA ASP A 289 -8.98 -19.99 4.36
C ASP A 289 -9.48 -19.91 5.81
N LEU A 290 -10.41 -18.98 6.05
CA LEU A 290 -11.00 -18.81 7.38
C LEU A 290 -11.82 -20.01 7.84
N ARG A 291 -12.38 -20.83 6.90
CA ARG A 291 -13.12 -22.04 7.27
C ARG A 291 -12.18 -23.09 7.84
N GLN A 292 -11.01 -23.25 7.21
CA GLN A 292 -9.97 -24.12 7.73
C GLN A 292 -9.51 -23.64 9.12
N LYS A 293 -9.27 -22.33 9.30
CA LYS A 293 -8.89 -21.76 10.60
C LYS A 293 -9.96 -21.97 11.69
N VAL A 294 -11.23 -21.96 11.33
CA VAL A 294 -12.31 -22.32 12.26
C VAL A 294 -12.22 -23.78 12.68
N GLN A 295 -11.96 -24.70 11.76
CA GLN A 295 -11.77 -26.13 12.07
C GLN A 295 -10.54 -26.38 12.94
N GLU A 296 -9.47 -25.62 12.73
CA GLU A 296 -8.24 -25.66 13.54
C GLU A 296 -8.41 -24.98 14.92
N GLY A 297 -9.54 -24.31 15.18
CA GLY A 297 -9.80 -23.59 16.43
C GLY A 297 -9.00 -22.29 16.59
N THR A 298 -8.35 -21.80 15.52
CA THR A 298 -7.57 -20.54 15.52
C THR A 298 -8.41 -19.32 15.11
N PHE A 299 -9.62 -19.54 14.58
CA PHE A 299 -10.59 -18.51 14.27
C PHE A 299 -11.97 -18.88 14.81
N ARG A 300 -12.69 -17.91 15.38
CA ARG A 300 -14.01 -18.16 15.97
C ARG A 300 -15.08 -18.29 14.88
N GLU A 301 -15.89 -19.33 14.99
CA GLU A 301 -17.00 -19.60 14.09
C GLU A 301 -18.06 -18.48 14.09
N ASP A 302 -18.38 -17.93 15.27
CA ASP A 302 -19.37 -16.87 15.42
C ASP A 302 -18.91 -15.56 14.74
N LEU A 303 -17.64 -15.22 14.84
CA LEU A 303 -17.06 -14.09 14.12
C LEU A 303 -17.04 -14.33 12.60
N PHE A 304 -16.67 -15.54 12.16
CA PHE A 304 -16.67 -15.89 10.76
C PHE A 304 -18.03 -15.64 10.11
N TYR A 305 -19.13 -16.16 10.68
CA TYR A 305 -20.47 -15.90 10.14
C TYR A 305 -20.86 -14.42 10.18
N ARG A 306 -20.40 -13.66 11.15
CA ARG A 306 -20.69 -12.23 11.25
C ARG A 306 -20.00 -11.38 10.20
N ILE A 307 -18.76 -11.71 9.82
CA ILE A 307 -17.99 -10.99 8.80
C ILE A 307 -18.25 -11.49 7.39
N ASN A 308 -18.68 -12.72 7.21
CA ASN A 308 -18.93 -13.34 5.91
C ASN A 308 -20.37 -13.11 5.43
N THR A 309 -20.92 -11.89 5.63
CA THR A 309 -22.25 -11.52 5.15
C THR A 309 -22.27 -11.40 3.64
N MET A 310 -21.28 -10.70 3.07
CA MET A 310 -21.01 -10.61 1.64
C MET A 310 -19.57 -10.98 1.39
N SER A 311 -19.32 -11.95 0.51
CA SER A 311 -17.96 -12.38 0.15
C SER A 311 -17.66 -12.01 -1.30
N ILE A 312 -16.49 -11.43 -1.52
CA ILE A 312 -15.94 -11.15 -2.84
C ILE A 312 -14.59 -11.83 -2.93
N HIS A 313 -14.44 -12.72 -3.92
CA HIS A 313 -13.15 -13.32 -4.22
C HIS A 313 -12.46 -12.52 -5.32
N LEU A 314 -11.26 -12.01 -5.02
CA LEU A 314 -10.43 -11.29 -5.99
C LEU A 314 -9.48 -12.29 -6.66
N PRO A 315 -9.63 -12.54 -7.98
CA PRO A 315 -8.88 -13.58 -8.66
C PRO A 315 -7.38 -13.27 -8.71
N ALA A 316 -6.58 -14.31 -8.72
CA ALA A 316 -5.14 -14.21 -8.95
C ALA A 316 -4.86 -13.62 -10.36
N LEU A 317 -3.70 -13.01 -10.53
CA LEU A 317 -3.36 -12.36 -11.81
C LEU A 317 -3.29 -13.35 -12.97
N ARG A 318 -2.83 -14.59 -12.73
CA ARG A 318 -2.81 -15.71 -13.70
C ARG A 318 -4.21 -16.16 -14.15
N GLU A 319 -5.27 -15.88 -13.36
CA GLU A 319 -6.66 -16.18 -13.69
C GLU A 319 -7.32 -15.11 -14.57
N ARG A 320 -6.60 -14.02 -14.84
CA ARG A 320 -7.03 -12.89 -15.68
C ARG A 320 -5.90 -12.43 -16.62
N PRO A 321 -5.42 -13.31 -17.50
CA PRO A 321 -4.25 -13.03 -18.35
C PRO A 321 -4.47 -11.85 -19.30
N GLU A 322 -5.71 -11.49 -19.62
CA GLU A 322 -6.05 -10.33 -20.44
C GLU A 322 -5.65 -9.01 -19.76
N ASP A 323 -5.58 -8.98 -18.42
CA ASP A 323 -5.29 -7.79 -17.65
C ASP A 323 -3.79 -7.57 -17.42
N ILE A 324 -2.93 -8.59 -17.67
CA ILE A 324 -1.49 -8.55 -17.36
C ILE A 324 -0.78 -7.47 -18.18
N VAL A 325 -0.92 -7.50 -19.50
CA VAL A 325 -0.23 -6.56 -20.39
C VAL A 325 -0.71 -5.12 -20.17
N PRO A 326 -2.02 -4.83 -20.11
CA PRO A 326 -2.50 -3.49 -19.81
C PRO A 326 -2.01 -2.96 -18.44
N LEU A 327 -1.95 -3.81 -17.40
CA LEU A 327 -1.36 -3.44 -16.11
C LEU A 327 0.13 -3.12 -16.23
N ALA A 328 0.88 -3.93 -16.97
CA ALA A 328 2.30 -3.69 -17.23
C ALA A 328 2.52 -2.34 -17.96
N GLU A 329 1.71 -2.02 -18.96
CA GLU A 329 1.77 -0.75 -19.69
C GLU A 329 1.45 0.46 -18.78
N ILE A 330 0.51 0.33 -17.85
CA ILE A 330 0.23 1.34 -16.83
C ILE A 330 1.45 1.54 -15.92
N PHE A 331 2.08 0.47 -15.48
CA PHE A 331 3.28 0.55 -14.64
C PHE A 331 4.48 1.14 -15.37
N ILE A 332 4.69 0.79 -16.65
CA ILE A 332 5.74 1.39 -17.47
C ILE A 332 5.59 2.91 -17.49
N LYS A 333 4.43 3.42 -17.87
CA LYS A 333 4.19 4.87 -17.89
C LYS A 333 4.49 5.54 -16.56
N ARG A 334 4.01 4.93 -15.47
CA ARG A 334 4.24 5.43 -14.11
C ARG A 334 5.73 5.47 -13.74
N PHE A 335 6.48 4.43 -14.10
CA PHE A 335 7.90 4.34 -13.77
C PHE A 335 8.76 5.11 -14.73
N ASP A 336 8.38 5.22 -16.01
CA ASP A 336 9.02 6.09 -16.96
C ASP A 336 8.99 7.55 -16.51
N GLU A 337 7.82 8.05 -16.11
CA GLU A 337 7.66 9.38 -15.52
C GLU A 337 8.52 9.57 -14.26
N LYS A 338 8.60 8.53 -13.41
CA LYS A 338 9.36 8.58 -12.14
C LYS A 338 10.88 8.60 -12.36
N TYR A 339 11.38 7.83 -13.35
CA TYR A 339 12.81 7.59 -13.56
C TYR A 339 13.36 8.25 -14.81
N HIS A 340 12.51 8.87 -15.66
CA HIS A 340 12.88 9.58 -16.91
C HIS A 340 13.75 8.71 -17.85
N ARG A 341 13.25 7.50 -18.18
CA ARG A 341 13.98 6.50 -18.97
C ARG A 341 13.57 6.43 -20.45
N GLU A 342 12.52 7.15 -20.86
CA GLU A 342 11.99 7.18 -22.24
C GLU A 342 11.54 5.80 -22.75
N VAL A 343 10.93 4.98 -21.87
CA VAL A 343 10.38 3.68 -22.20
C VAL A 343 8.95 3.83 -22.69
N GLU A 344 8.68 3.52 -23.95
CA GLU A 344 7.37 3.71 -24.58
C GLU A 344 6.50 2.45 -24.57
N GLY A 345 7.11 1.25 -24.49
CA GLY A 345 6.32 0.03 -24.62
C GLY A 345 7.03 -1.27 -24.22
N ILE A 346 6.44 -2.37 -24.66
CA ILE A 346 6.91 -3.75 -24.42
C ILE A 346 6.94 -4.48 -25.75
N ASP A 347 8.03 -5.17 -26.06
CA ASP A 347 8.16 -5.98 -27.26
C ASP A 347 7.16 -7.16 -27.29
N PRO A 348 6.76 -7.64 -28.48
CA PRO A 348 5.77 -8.73 -28.61
C PRO A 348 6.19 -10.02 -27.88
N GLU A 349 7.48 -10.38 -27.91
CA GLU A 349 8.04 -11.55 -27.22
C GLU A 349 7.94 -11.39 -25.70
N ALA A 350 8.31 -10.22 -25.18
CA ALA A 350 8.17 -9.86 -23.79
C ALA A 350 6.70 -9.84 -23.32
N LYS A 351 5.75 -9.39 -24.17
CA LYS A 351 4.31 -9.46 -23.87
C LYS A 351 3.81 -10.91 -23.74
N ALA A 352 4.31 -11.82 -24.57
CA ALA A 352 3.98 -13.24 -24.47
C ALA A 352 4.53 -13.82 -23.16
N ALA A 353 5.80 -13.58 -22.87
CA ALA A 353 6.46 -14.05 -21.66
C ALA A 353 5.76 -13.55 -20.35
N LEU A 354 5.31 -12.28 -20.35
CA LEU A 354 4.52 -11.74 -19.23
C LEU A 354 3.21 -12.51 -19.00
N LYS A 355 2.52 -12.93 -20.07
CA LYS A 355 1.25 -13.68 -19.97
C LYS A 355 1.45 -15.11 -19.50
N ASP A 356 2.56 -15.73 -19.87
CA ASP A 356 2.88 -17.13 -19.51
C ASP A 356 3.45 -17.26 -18.10
N CYS A 357 3.87 -16.14 -17.47
CA CYS A 357 4.40 -16.15 -16.13
C CYS A 357 3.31 -16.40 -15.07
N HIS A 358 3.63 -17.20 -14.05
CA HIS A 358 2.68 -17.64 -13.01
C HIS A 358 2.24 -16.52 -12.06
N TRP A 359 3.06 -15.53 -11.81
CA TRP A 359 2.78 -14.38 -10.94
C TRP A 359 2.30 -14.76 -9.53
N SER A 360 3.09 -15.53 -8.80
CA SER A 360 2.78 -15.96 -7.42
C SER A 360 2.56 -14.78 -6.46
N GLY A 361 3.28 -13.66 -6.67
CA GLY A 361 3.10 -12.39 -5.95
C GLY A 361 2.10 -11.44 -6.62
N ASN A 362 1.38 -11.88 -7.67
CA ASN A 362 0.31 -11.17 -8.36
C ASN A 362 0.74 -9.77 -8.89
N ILE A 363 -0.12 -8.76 -8.72
CA ILE A 363 0.14 -7.40 -9.22
C ILE A 363 1.38 -6.78 -8.54
N ARG A 364 1.66 -7.12 -7.28
CA ARG A 364 2.84 -6.60 -6.58
C ARG A 364 4.14 -7.12 -7.20
N GLU A 365 4.17 -8.39 -7.59
CA GLU A 365 5.30 -8.99 -8.30
C GLU A 365 5.46 -8.40 -9.71
N LEU A 366 4.36 -8.29 -10.46
CA LEU A 366 4.36 -7.65 -11.78
C LEU A 366 4.87 -6.21 -11.68
N GLN A 367 4.39 -5.43 -10.72
CA GLN A 367 4.85 -4.06 -10.51
C GLN A 367 6.35 -3.98 -10.24
N ASN A 368 6.89 -4.83 -9.36
CA ASN A 368 8.32 -4.87 -9.06
C ASN A 368 9.15 -5.32 -10.27
N CYS A 369 8.65 -6.28 -11.06
CA CYS A 369 9.29 -6.74 -12.29
C CYS A 369 9.40 -5.58 -13.29
N ILE A 370 8.30 -4.88 -13.57
CA ILE A 370 8.28 -3.74 -14.49
C ILE A 370 9.14 -2.58 -13.98
N GLU A 371 9.10 -2.28 -12.67
CA GLU A 371 9.95 -1.21 -12.09
C GLU A 371 11.44 -1.49 -12.34
N LYS A 372 11.88 -2.73 -12.09
CA LYS A 372 13.27 -3.14 -12.39
C LYS A 372 13.60 -3.04 -13.87
N ALA A 373 12.71 -3.54 -14.73
CA ALA A 373 12.91 -3.52 -16.17
C ALA A 373 13.03 -2.08 -16.70
N VAL A 374 12.18 -1.15 -16.26
CA VAL A 374 12.27 0.27 -16.64
C VAL A 374 13.58 0.90 -16.16
N ILE A 375 14.04 0.59 -14.94
CA ILE A 375 15.33 1.10 -14.43
C ILE A 375 16.52 0.60 -15.28
N LEU A 376 16.47 -0.65 -15.74
CA LEU A 376 17.54 -1.31 -16.49
C LEU A 376 17.40 -1.15 -18.01
N ALA A 377 16.31 -0.56 -18.50
CA ALA A 377 16.05 -0.40 -19.92
C ALA A 377 17.17 0.34 -20.64
N GLU A 378 17.63 -0.25 -21.76
CA GLU A 378 18.63 0.32 -22.66
C GLU A 378 17.99 0.94 -23.92
N GLY A 379 16.72 0.60 -24.21
CA GLY A 379 15.95 1.04 -25.38
C GLY A 379 14.58 1.61 -25.02
N SER A 380 13.81 1.99 -26.05
CA SER A 380 12.45 2.53 -25.89
C SER A 380 11.39 1.44 -25.62
N ASN A 381 11.69 0.17 -25.85
CA ASN A 381 10.81 -0.96 -25.55
C ASN A 381 11.49 -1.94 -24.62
N LEU A 382 10.73 -2.46 -23.64
CA LEU A 382 11.20 -3.52 -22.74
C LEU A 382 11.26 -4.84 -23.47
N THR A 383 12.41 -5.51 -23.41
CA THR A 383 12.65 -6.85 -23.93
C THR A 383 12.46 -7.92 -22.84
N GLU A 384 12.38 -9.19 -23.24
CA GLU A 384 12.28 -10.32 -22.30
C GLU A 384 13.49 -10.38 -21.34
N ASN A 385 14.68 -10.04 -21.83
CA ASN A 385 15.90 -10.05 -21.03
C ASN A 385 15.86 -9.03 -19.88
N GLU A 386 15.28 -7.85 -20.11
CA GLU A 386 15.16 -6.79 -19.10
C GLU A 386 14.08 -7.11 -18.05
N LEU A 387 13.06 -7.87 -18.43
CA LEU A 387 11.99 -8.28 -17.52
C LEU A 387 12.50 -9.20 -16.41
N GLN A 388 13.58 -9.99 -16.66
CA GLN A 388 14.14 -10.93 -15.66
C GLN A 388 13.03 -11.75 -14.96
N LEU A 389 12.12 -12.32 -15.78
CA LEU A 389 10.99 -13.08 -15.25
C LEU A 389 11.47 -14.22 -14.35
N PRO A 390 10.75 -14.55 -13.28
CA PRO A 390 11.06 -15.73 -12.47
C PRO A 390 11.06 -16.97 -13.37
N SER A 391 12.20 -17.64 -13.49
CA SER A 391 12.25 -18.91 -14.21
C SER A 391 11.44 -19.95 -13.42
N GLU A 392 10.59 -20.73 -14.09
CA GLU A 392 9.78 -21.82 -13.49
C GLU A 392 10.59 -22.83 -12.68
N ALA A 393 11.91 -22.77 -12.74
CA ALA A 393 12.82 -23.68 -12.02
C ALA A 393 12.73 -23.61 -10.48
N LEU A 394 11.96 -22.69 -9.88
CA LEU A 394 11.80 -22.57 -8.41
C LEU A 394 10.39 -22.95 -7.90
N VAL A 395 9.45 -23.33 -8.75
CA VAL A 395 8.06 -23.65 -8.33
C VAL A 395 7.80 -25.17 -8.26
N GLU A 396 8.66 -26.02 -8.81
CA GLU A 396 8.61 -27.46 -8.57
C GLU A 396 9.22 -27.82 -7.21
N GLY A 397 8.60 -27.40 -6.11
CA GLY A 397 9.18 -27.70 -4.81
C GLY A 397 8.41 -27.28 -3.57
N SER A 398 7.06 -27.30 -3.59
CA SER A 398 6.33 -27.21 -2.33
C SER A 398 5.06 -28.07 -2.27
N GLU A 399 5.12 -29.29 -2.76
CA GLU A 399 4.49 -30.38 -2.03
C GLU A 399 5.58 -30.91 -1.09
N THR A 400 5.49 -30.57 0.17
CA THR A 400 6.31 -31.13 1.24
C THR A 400 5.88 -32.60 1.52
N SER A 401 6.09 -33.47 0.53
CA SER A 401 6.48 -34.82 0.87
C SER A 401 7.92 -34.69 1.34
N VAL A 402 8.17 -34.92 2.60
CA VAL A 402 9.53 -35.03 3.14
C VAL A 402 10.19 -36.19 2.39
N ALA A 403 10.91 -35.84 1.29
CA ALA A 403 11.68 -36.83 0.54
C ALA A 403 12.68 -37.45 1.52
N THR A 404 12.73 -38.76 1.60
CA THR A 404 13.68 -39.42 2.46
C THR A 404 15.10 -39.07 2.02
N LEU A 405 16.07 -39.08 2.95
CA LEU A 405 17.48 -38.83 2.60
C LEU A 405 17.95 -39.76 1.47
N GLU A 406 17.38 -40.94 1.36
CA GLU A 406 17.69 -41.93 0.32
C GLU A 406 17.20 -41.48 -1.06
N GLU A 407 15.99 -40.91 -1.16
CA GLU A 407 15.44 -40.40 -2.43
C GLU A 407 16.19 -39.15 -2.93
N VAL A 408 16.57 -38.23 -2.00
CA VAL A 408 17.39 -37.06 -2.34
C VAL A 408 18.78 -37.49 -2.83
N GLU A 409 19.36 -38.47 -2.17
CA GLU A 409 20.66 -39.02 -2.54
C GLU A 409 20.63 -39.73 -3.90
N GLU A 410 19.62 -40.52 -4.17
CA GLU A 410 19.42 -41.18 -5.47
C GLU A 410 19.30 -40.16 -6.59
N LYS A 411 18.45 -39.14 -6.42
CA LYS A 411 18.24 -38.06 -7.40
C LYS A 411 19.54 -37.31 -7.68
N ALA A 412 20.31 -36.97 -6.65
CA ALA A 412 21.59 -36.30 -6.79
C ALA A 412 22.63 -37.14 -7.58
N ILE A 413 22.66 -38.46 -7.33
CA ILE A 413 23.56 -39.36 -8.06
C ILE A 413 23.12 -39.49 -9.52
N ARG A 414 21.86 -39.68 -9.85
CA ARG A 414 21.34 -39.77 -11.23
C ARG A 414 21.68 -38.50 -12.01
N THR A 415 21.35 -37.33 -11.47
CA THR A 415 21.65 -36.02 -12.10
C THR A 415 23.16 -35.85 -12.34
N ALA A 416 24.02 -36.27 -11.41
CA ALA A 416 25.45 -36.15 -11.59
C ALA A 416 25.98 -37.13 -12.66
N VAL A 417 25.48 -38.38 -12.73
CA VAL A 417 25.85 -39.37 -13.74
C VAL A 417 25.47 -38.88 -15.14
N GLU A 418 24.26 -38.33 -15.32
CA GLU A 418 23.81 -37.74 -16.59
C GLU A 418 24.66 -36.52 -16.98
N LYS A 419 24.88 -35.56 -16.07
CA LYS A 419 25.64 -34.32 -16.33
C LYS A 419 27.09 -34.60 -16.76
N TYR A 420 27.72 -35.61 -16.22
CA TYR A 420 29.10 -35.96 -16.53
C TYR A 420 29.21 -37.17 -17.48
N SER A 421 28.11 -37.51 -18.19
CA SER A 421 28.06 -38.56 -19.23
C SER A 421 28.70 -39.88 -18.77
N GLY A 422 28.43 -40.29 -17.54
CA GLY A 422 28.94 -41.57 -16.98
C GLY A 422 30.42 -41.57 -16.54
N ASN A 423 31.10 -40.42 -16.54
CA ASN A 423 32.47 -40.34 -16.04
C ASN A 423 32.52 -40.41 -14.51
N MET A 424 32.63 -41.64 -13.97
CA MET A 424 32.58 -41.92 -12.52
C MET A 424 33.63 -41.17 -11.69
N SER A 425 34.72 -40.76 -12.30
CA SER A 425 35.74 -39.95 -11.60
C SER A 425 35.31 -38.53 -11.35
N LEU A 426 34.64 -37.92 -12.34
CA LEU A 426 34.09 -36.58 -12.23
C LEU A 426 32.83 -36.57 -11.36
N VAL A 427 31.99 -37.59 -11.47
CA VAL A 427 30.80 -37.77 -10.62
C VAL A 427 31.21 -37.88 -9.15
N ALA A 428 32.17 -38.74 -8.81
CA ALA A 428 32.66 -38.90 -7.43
C ALA A 428 33.23 -37.59 -6.86
N LYS A 429 33.97 -36.82 -7.69
CA LYS A 429 34.51 -35.52 -7.32
C LYS A 429 33.42 -34.48 -7.12
N ALA A 430 32.41 -34.44 -8.00
CA ALA A 430 31.30 -33.49 -7.91
C ALA A 430 30.41 -33.74 -6.70
N LEU A 431 30.20 -35.00 -6.34
CA LEU A 431 29.40 -35.37 -5.16
C LEU A 431 30.24 -35.45 -3.86
N ASN A 432 31.52 -35.14 -3.93
CA ASN A 432 32.46 -35.16 -2.81
C ASN A 432 32.49 -36.54 -2.08
N VAL A 433 32.39 -37.64 -2.83
CA VAL A 433 32.45 -39.02 -2.30
C VAL A 433 33.59 -39.79 -2.91
N SER A 434 34.05 -40.84 -2.21
CA SER A 434 35.05 -41.76 -2.78
C SER A 434 34.44 -42.61 -3.91
N ARG A 435 35.25 -42.98 -4.92
CA ARG A 435 34.79 -43.88 -5.98
C ARG A 435 34.18 -45.20 -5.47
N PRO A 436 34.76 -45.90 -4.48
CA PRO A 436 34.16 -47.12 -3.92
C PRO A 436 32.78 -46.83 -3.31
N THR A 437 32.62 -45.70 -2.61
CA THR A 437 31.35 -45.28 -2.03
C THR A 437 30.31 -45.01 -3.13
N LEU A 438 30.73 -44.33 -4.23
CA LEU A 438 29.85 -44.08 -5.36
C LEU A 438 29.35 -45.40 -5.99
N TYR A 439 30.24 -46.36 -6.26
CA TYR A 439 29.85 -47.63 -6.83
C TYR A 439 28.93 -48.44 -5.91
N SER A 440 29.14 -48.38 -4.61
CA SER A 440 28.25 -49.04 -3.64
C SER A 440 26.84 -48.42 -3.71
N LYS A 441 26.75 -47.10 -3.84
CA LYS A 441 25.47 -46.37 -3.94
C LYS A 441 24.78 -46.60 -5.29
N LEU A 442 25.51 -46.58 -6.41
CA LEU A 442 24.98 -46.96 -7.72
C LEU A 442 24.36 -48.35 -7.71
N LYS A 443 25.05 -49.33 -7.10
CA LYS A 443 24.53 -50.69 -6.94
C LYS A 443 23.29 -50.76 -6.04
N LYS A 444 23.23 -49.91 -4.98
CA LYS A 444 22.08 -49.82 -4.07
C LYS A 444 20.84 -49.27 -4.79
N TYR A 445 20.99 -48.29 -5.66
CA TYR A 445 19.88 -47.61 -6.35
C TYR A 445 19.61 -48.14 -7.76
N GLY A 446 20.33 -49.14 -8.23
CA GLY A 446 20.13 -49.77 -9.54
C GLY A 446 20.45 -48.86 -10.74
N ILE A 447 21.43 -47.96 -10.57
CA ILE A 447 21.91 -46.99 -11.57
C ILE A 447 23.16 -47.49 -12.28
#